data_be229fb0ddc31a2ba859479bbdc7cde1
#
_entry.id   be229fb0ddc31a2ba859479bbdc7cde1
#
_cell.length_a   1.000
_cell.length_b   1.000
_cell.length_c   1.000
_cell.angle_alpha   90.00
_cell.angle_beta   90.00
_cell.angle_gamma   90.00
#
_symmetry.space_group_name_H-M   'P 1'
#
loop_
_entity.id
_entity.type
_entity.pdbx_description
1 polymer ?
#
loop_
_entity_poly.entity_id
_entity_poly.type
_entity_poly.pdbx_seq_one_letter_code
_entity_poly.pdbx_strand_id
1 'polypeptide(L)'
;MWTGARAATEEELANAAFLPTNIELLPHFFAPGEVSEIWITFPDPQMKKVRKRLTSTTFLNIYRQVMAPGGMIRLKTDSPFLFTYTRLMAELNGIVPETITDDLYHSGAADDILQIRTFYEQQWLDRGLTIKYIAFPLPMDGALEEPTDEIPFDTYRSFARGTLQGF
;
A
#
# COMPACT_ATOMS: atom_id res chain seq x y z
N MET A 1 9.68 -12.05 5.86
CA MET A 1 10.18 -12.56 4.55
C MET A 1 10.69 -14.00 4.66
N TRP A 2 11.64 -14.33 5.53
CA TRP A 2 12.16 -15.72 5.69
C TRP A 2 11.05 -16.76 5.92
N THR A 3 10.12 -16.50 6.82
CA THR A 3 8.99 -17.40 7.12
C THR A 3 8.11 -17.66 5.90
N GLY A 4 7.79 -16.62 5.12
CA GLY A 4 6.99 -16.76 3.89
C GLY A 4 7.73 -17.54 2.79
N ALA A 5 9.02 -17.26 2.60
CA ALA A 5 9.84 -17.97 1.62
C ALA A 5 9.97 -19.45 1.96
N ARG A 6 10.13 -19.76 3.24
CA ARG A 6 10.17 -21.14 3.74
C ARG A 6 8.83 -21.85 3.50
N ALA A 7 7.71 -21.22 3.87
CA ALA A 7 6.38 -21.81 3.64
C ALA A 7 6.12 -22.07 2.15
N ALA A 8 6.47 -21.10 1.27
CA ALA A 8 6.32 -21.27 -0.17
C ALA A 8 7.14 -22.45 -0.71
N THR A 9 8.34 -22.68 -0.15
CA THR A 9 9.18 -23.84 -0.54
C THR A 9 8.60 -25.15 -0.01
N GLU A 10 8.12 -25.17 1.25
CA GLU A 10 7.51 -26.36 1.86
C GLU A 10 6.19 -26.75 1.18
N GLU A 11 5.43 -25.77 0.67
CA GLU A 11 4.18 -25.95 -0.05
C GLU A 11 4.35 -26.07 -1.58
N GLU A 12 5.61 -26.08 -2.08
CA GLU A 12 5.95 -26.19 -3.50
C GLU A 12 5.27 -25.14 -4.41
N LEU A 13 5.13 -23.88 -3.92
CA LEU A 13 4.49 -22.80 -4.65
C LEU A 13 5.40 -22.30 -5.78
N ALA A 14 5.17 -22.77 -7.00
CA ALA A 14 5.95 -22.41 -8.19
C ALA A 14 5.69 -20.96 -8.70
N ASN A 15 4.62 -20.33 -8.23
CA ASN A 15 4.19 -18.98 -8.63
C ASN A 15 4.51 -17.90 -7.59
N ALA A 16 5.34 -18.19 -6.59
CA ALA A 16 5.75 -17.25 -5.56
C ALA A 16 7.26 -17.05 -5.56
N ALA A 17 7.69 -15.78 -5.50
CA ALA A 17 9.09 -15.40 -5.36
C ALA A 17 9.25 -14.30 -4.30
N PHE A 18 10.43 -14.24 -3.65
CA PHE A 18 10.73 -13.28 -2.59
C PHE A 18 11.99 -12.48 -2.96
N LEU A 19 11.81 -11.19 -3.13
CA LEU A 19 12.88 -10.27 -3.52
C LEU A 19 13.16 -9.27 -2.38
N PRO A 20 14.20 -9.47 -1.55
CA PRO A 20 14.60 -8.54 -0.49
C PRO A 20 15.39 -7.36 -1.08
N THR A 21 14.68 -6.34 -1.53
CA THR A 21 15.30 -5.15 -2.13
C THR A 21 14.61 -3.87 -1.70
N ASN A 22 15.25 -2.73 -1.96
CA ASN A 22 14.59 -1.44 -1.88
C ASN A 22 13.68 -1.26 -3.09
N ILE A 23 12.49 -0.67 -2.87
CA ILE A 23 11.48 -0.49 -3.93
C ILE A 23 12.00 0.42 -5.05
N GLU A 24 12.89 1.36 -4.74
CA GLU A 24 13.56 2.21 -5.73
C GLU A 24 14.35 1.42 -6.79
N LEU A 25 14.70 0.18 -6.49
CA LEU A 25 15.46 -0.69 -7.39
C LEU A 25 14.58 -1.61 -8.25
N LEU A 26 13.25 -1.52 -8.16
CA LEU A 26 12.34 -2.36 -8.97
C LEU A 26 12.69 -2.40 -10.47
N PRO A 27 13.07 -1.27 -11.13
CA PRO A 27 13.45 -1.29 -12.54
C PRO A 27 14.70 -2.10 -12.87
N HIS A 28 15.46 -2.55 -11.89
CA HIS A 28 16.60 -3.46 -12.11
C HIS A 28 16.18 -4.94 -12.10
N PHE A 29 14.98 -5.25 -11.65
CA PHE A 29 14.49 -6.62 -11.50
C PHE A 29 13.32 -6.96 -12.41
N PHE A 30 12.58 -5.95 -12.88
CA PHE A 30 11.42 -6.12 -13.74
C PHE A 30 11.58 -5.33 -15.02
N ALA A 31 11.20 -5.93 -16.14
CA ALA A 31 11.15 -5.25 -17.42
C ALA A 31 9.93 -4.29 -17.51
N PRO A 32 9.96 -3.31 -18.42
CA PRO A 32 8.82 -2.47 -18.69
C PRO A 32 7.58 -3.30 -19.08
N GLY A 33 6.45 -3.05 -18.43
CA GLY A 33 5.19 -3.75 -18.70
C GLY A 33 5.07 -5.13 -18.06
N GLU A 34 6.01 -5.55 -17.24
CA GLU A 34 6.00 -6.88 -16.63
C GLU A 34 5.07 -6.99 -15.42
N VAL A 35 4.83 -5.88 -14.72
CA VAL A 35 4.02 -5.86 -13.49
C VAL A 35 2.61 -5.37 -13.78
N SER A 36 1.59 -6.18 -13.52
CA SER A 36 0.18 -5.82 -13.71
C SER A 36 -0.44 -5.14 -12.49
N GLU A 37 -0.01 -5.50 -11.29
CA GLU A 37 -0.53 -4.94 -10.04
C GLU A 37 0.57 -4.76 -9.00
N ILE A 38 0.46 -3.69 -8.21
CA ILE A 38 1.30 -3.47 -7.03
C ILE A 38 0.40 -3.35 -5.80
N TRP A 39 0.56 -4.28 -4.86
CA TRP A 39 -0.12 -4.28 -3.59
C TRP A 39 0.77 -3.68 -2.50
N ILE A 40 0.33 -2.57 -1.92
CA ILE A 40 1.00 -1.86 -0.83
C ILE A 40 0.20 -2.13 0.44
N THR A 41 0.69 -3.07 1.26
CA THR A 41 -0.05 -3.53 2.44
C THR A 41 0.63 -3.06 3.72
N PHE A 42 -0.07 -2.27 4.52
CA PHE A 42 0.34 -1.75 5.83
C PHE A 42 1.74 -1.10 5.86
N PRO A 43 2.06 -0.23 4.89
CA PRO A 43 3.34 0.46 4.86
C PRO A 43 3.46 1.46 6.02
N ASP A 44 4.68 1.88 6.31
CA ASP A 44 4.91 3.05 7.17
C ASP A 44 4.35 4.30 6.46
N PRO A 45 3.44 5.08 7.07
CA PRO A 45 2.79 6.23 6.43
C PRO A 45 3.74 7.39 6.12
N GLN A 46 4.96 7.39 6.65
CA GLN A 46 5.98 8.41 6.40
C GLN A 46 5.44 9.85 6.54
N MET A 47 4.76 10.13 7.65
CA MET A 47 3.99 11.37 7.88
C MET A 47 4.80 12.65 7.63
N LYS A 48 6.11 12.63 7.94
CA LYS A 48 7.03 13.77 7.79
C LYS A 48 7.86 13.75 6.49
N LYS A 49 7.80 12.67 5.69
CA LYS A 49 8.71 12.45 4.56
C LYS A 49 7.92 12.07 3.30
N VAL A 50 7.36 13.05 2.59
CA VAL A 50 6.53 12.85 1.40
C VAL A 50 7.16 11.86 0.42
N ARG A 51 8.41 12.10 0.02
CA ARG A 51 9.13 11.27 -0.97
C ARG A 51 9.38 9.82 -0.51
N LYS A 52 9.09 9.48 0.75
CA LYS A 52 9.22 8.12 1.28
C LYS A 52 7.88 7.39 1.35
N ARG A 53 6.77 8.07 1.07
CA ARG A 53 5.45 7.42 0.99
C ARG A 53 5.38 6.57 -0.26
N LEU A 54 4.99 5.32 -0.13
CA LEU A 54 4.94 4.38 -1.26
C LEU A 54 3.87 4.72 -2.29
N THR A 55 2.95 5.63 -1.99
CA THR A 55 1.95 6.17 -2.92
C THR A 55 2.27 7.61 -3.36
N SER A 56 3.48 8.13 -3.10
CA SER A 56 3.91 9.45 -3.58
C SER A 56 4.20 9.44 -5.08
N THR A 57 4.16 10.62 -5.69
CA THR A 57 4.52 10.80 -7.10
C THR A 57 5.91 10.26 -7.43
N THR A 58 6.86 10.34 -6.47
CA THR A 58 8.19 9.73 -6.59
C THR A 58 8.10 8.24 -6.84
N PHE A 59 7.33 7.51 -6.04
CA PHE A 59 7.18 6.06 -6.20
C PHE A 59 6.29 5.69 -7.38
N LEU A 60 5.22 6.43 -7.65
CA LEU A 60 4.40 6.21 -8.84
C LEU A 60 5.23 6.32 -10.13
N ASN A 61 6.17 7.25 -10.20
CA ASN A 61 7.10 7.37 -11.34
C ASN A 61 8.11 6.20 -11.42
N ILE A 62 8.46 5.57 -10.31
CA ILE A 62 9.26 4.34 -10.32
C ILE A 62 8.40 3.17 -10.84
N TYR A 63 7.16 3.05 -10.35
CA TYR A 63 6.23 1.98 -10.77
C TYR A 63 5.91 2.04 -12.26
N ARG A 64 5.77 3.24 -12.85
CA ARG A 64 5.58 3.43 -14.29
C ARG A 64 6.64 2.72 -15.15
N GLN A 65 7.86 2.57 -14.63
CA GLN A 65 8.95 1.96 -15.37
C GLN A 65 8.79 0.45 -15.56
N VAL A 66 8.00 -0.20 -14.70
CA VAL A 66 7.84 -1.66 -14.69
C VAL A 66 6.39 -2.11 -14.90
N MET A 67 5.42 -1.25 -14.67
CA MET A 67 4.01 -1.61 -14.77
C MET A 67 3.51 -1.65 -16.22
N ALA A 68 2.60 -2.57 -16.45
CA ALA A 68 1.85 -2.65 -17.70
C ALA A 68 0.85 -1.46 -17.81
N PRO A 69 0.51 -1.01 -19.05
CA PRO A 69 -0.57 -0.06 -19.24
C PRO A 69 -1.88 -0.56 -18.60
N GLY A 70 -2.55 0.30 -17.84
CA GLY A 70 -3.74 -0.07 -17.06
C GLY A 70 -3.46 -0.86 -15.78
N GLY A 71 -2.19 -1.02 -15.42
CA GLY A 71 -1.79 -1.67 -14.18
C GLY A 71 -2.32 -0.95 -12.93
N MET A 72 -2.65 -1.73 -11.89
CA MET A 72 -3.35 -1.26 -10.71
C MET A 72 -2.41 -1.06 -9.51
N ILE A 73 -2.56 0.06 -8.82
CA ILE A 73 -2.00 0.29 -7.48
C ILE A 73 -3.09 0.03 -6.45
N ARG A 74 -2.79 -0.82 -5.48
CA ARG A 74 -3.72 -1.20 -4.41
C ARG A 74 -3.09 -0.92 -3.05
N LEU A 75 -3.65 0.02 -2.31
CA LEU A 75 -3.23 0.35 -0.94
C LEU A 75 -4.23 -0.22 0.06
N LYS A 76 -3.74 -1.04 0.99
CA LYS A 76 -4.48 -1.51 2.17
C LYS A 76 -3.75 -1.02 3.42
N THR A 77 -4.42 -0.22 4.26
CA THR A 77 -3.75 0.46 5.39
C THR A 77 -4.69 0.71 6.57
N ASP A 78 -4.14 0.67 7.77
CA ASP A 78 -4.78 1.15 9.00
C ASP A 78 -4.70 2.69 9.13
N SER A 79 -3.76 3.34 8.43
CA SER A 79 -3.42 4.76 8.56
C SER A 79 -4.44 5.68 7.88
N PRO A 80 -5.25 6.47 8.64
CA PRO A 80 -6.06 7.54 8.09
C PRO A 80 -5.23 8.58 7.33
N PHE A 81 -4.03 8.89 7.84
CA PHE A 81 -3.12 9.84 7.20
C PHE A 81 -2.72 9.39 5.80
N LEU A 82 -2.21 8.15 5.66
CA LEU A 82 -1.76 7.66 4.35
C LEU A 82 -2.90 7.46 3.37
N PHE A 83 -4.06 7.00 3.84
CA PHE A 83 -5.27 6.89 3.03
C PHE A 83 -5.71 8.24 2.49
N THR A 84 -5.83 9.27 3.37
CA THR A 84 -6.20 10.64 2.98
C THR A 84 -5.20 11.23 1.98
N TYR A 85 -3.91 11.07 2.25
CA TYR A 85 -2.86 11.51 1.33
C TYR A 85 -3.01 10.86 -0.05
N THR A 86 -3.21 9.54 -0.10
CA THR A 86 -3.33 8.81 -1.36
C THR A 86 -4.57 9.22 -2.14
N ARG A 87 -5.69 9.47 -1.44
CA ARG A 87 -6.92 9.99 -2.05
C ARG A 87 -6.70 11.38 -2.65
N LEU A 88 -6.13 12.31 -1.88
CA LEU A 88 -5.82 13.67 -2.36
C LEU A 88 -4.85 13.67 -3.55
N MET A 89 -3.84 12.79 -3.51
CA MET A 89 -2.91 12.61 -4.62
C MET A 89 -3.65 12.13 -5.89
N ALA A 90 -4.55 11.16 -5.75
CA ALA A 90 -5.35 10.69 -6.88
C ALA A 90 -6.27 11.78 -7.42
N GLU A 91 -6.99 12.48 -6.56
CA GLU A 91 -7.90 13.59 -6.93
C GLU A 91 -7.14 14.71 -7.66
N LEU A 92 -6.01 15.18 -7.11
CA LEU A 92 -5.19 16.23 -7.69
C LEU A 92 -4.71 15.90 -9.11
N ASN A 93 -4.43 14.64 -9.36
CA ASN A 93 -3.92 14.13 -10.64
C ASN A 93 -5.02 13.58 -11.58
N GLY A 94 -6.30 13.81 -11.25
CA GLY A 94 -7.41 13.33 -12.06
C GLY A 94 -7.52 11.80 -12.16
N ILE A 95 -6.92 11.08 -11.22
CA ILE A 95 -6.98 9.61 -11.16
C ILE A 95 -8.28 9.22 -10.49
N VAL A 96 -9.12 8.47 -11.19
CA VAL A 96 -10.38 7.95 -10.66
C VAL A 96 -10.13 6.58 -10.05
N PRO A 97 -10.27 6.41 -8.72
CA PRO A 97 -10.14 5.10 -8.10
C PRO A 97 -11.24 4.13 -8.57
N GLU A 98 -10.86 2.88 -8.81
CA GLU A 98 -11.81 1.78 -9.05
C GLU A 98 -12.59 1.47 -7.77
N THR A 99 -11.90 1.49 -6.63
CA THR A 99 -12.48 1.25 -5.32
C THR A 99 -11.83 2.18 -4.30
N ILE A 100 -12.65 2.77 -3.44
CA ILE A 100 -12.19 3.57 -2.31
C ILE A 100 -13.12 3.40 -1.12
N THR A 101 -12.57 3.07 0.04
CA THR A 101 -13.32 2.94 1.29
C THR A 101 -12.43 3.18 2.51
N ASP A 102 -12.96 3.84 3.52
CA ASP A 102 -12.32 4.04 4.82
C ASP A 102 -12.65 2.94 5.84
N ASP A 103 -13.54 2.01 5.46
CA ASP A 103 -13.88 0.82 6.24
C ASP A 103 -14.11 -0.38 5.33
N LEU A 104 -13.02 -1.08 5.00
CA LEU A 104 -13.02 -2.17 4.04
C LEU A 104 -14.02 -3.28 4.36
N TYR A 105 -14.11 -3.67 5.64
CA TYR A 105 -14.87 -4.85 6.04
C TYR A 105 -16.36 -4.60 6.24
N HIS A 106 -16.79 -3.35 6.45
CA HIS A 106 -18.20 -2.99 6.57
C HIS A 106 -18.77 -2.36 5.29
N SER A 107 -17.91 -1.98 4.33
CA SER A 107 -18.35 -1.37 3.08
C SER A 107 -18.93 -2.35 2.06
N GLY A 108 -18.67 -3.65 2.23
CA GLY A 108 -19.00 -4.67 1.21
C GLY A 108 -18.02 -4.73 0.03
N ALA A 109 -16.92 -3.95 0.08
CA ALA A 109 -15.92 -3.91 -0.99
C ALA A 109 -14.88 -5.04 -0.91
N ALA A 110 -14.84 -5.79 0.20
CA ALA A 110 -13.86 -6.85 0.39
C ALA A 110 -14.24 -8.12 -0.37
N ASP A 111 -13.50 -8.41 -1.43
CA ASP A 111 -13.52 -9.70 -2.14
C ASP A 111 -12.73 -10.78 -1.37
N ASP A 112 -12.62 -11.99 -1.92
CA ASP A 112 -11.93 -13.12 -1.30
C ASP A 112 -10.46 -12.82 -0.99
N ILE A 113 -9.78 -12.05 -1.84
CA ILE A 113 -8.37 -11.66 -1.63
C ILE A 113 -8.26 -10.62 -0.51
N LEU A 114 -9.14 -9.62 -0.52
CA LEU A 114 -9.17 -8.57 0.50
C LEU A 114 -9.62 -9.10 1.88
N GLN A 115 -10.34 -10.23 1.93
CA GLN A 115 -10.69 -10.93 3.17
C GLN A 115 -9.48 -11.62 3.83
N ILE A 116 -8.39 -11.85 3.10
CA ILE A 116 -7.16 -12.40 3.68
C ILE A 116 -6.57 -11.37 4.65
N ARG A 117 -6.58 -11.70 5.94
CA ARG A 117 -6.10 -10.83 7.02
C ARG A 117 -4.73 -11.22 7.49
N THR A 118 -3.84 -10.24 7.61
CA THR A 118 -2.56 -10.45 8.27
C THR A 118 -2.72 -10.44 9.79
N PHE A 119 -1.78 -11.01 10.52
CA PHE A 119 -1.75 -10.97 11.99
C PHE A 119 -1.79 -9.53 12.52
N TYR A 120 -1.02 -8.62 11.91
CA TYR A 120 -1.00 -7.21 12.32
C TYR A 120 -2.33 -6.50 12.04
N GLU A 121 -2.96 -6.82 10.93
CA GLU A 121 -4.27 -6.28 10.58
C GLU A 121 -5.33 -6.65 11.62
N GLN A 122 -5.37 -7.92 12.03
CA GLN A 122 -6.29 -8.37 13.07
C GLN A 122 -6.08 -7.60 14.38
N GLN A 123 -4.83 -7.33 14.75
CA GLN A 123 -4.55 -6.53 15.96
C GLN A 123 -5.12 -5.11 15.89
N TRP A 124 -5.16 -4.49 14.70
CA TRP A 124 -5.77 -3.16 14.54
C TRP A 124 -7.30 -3.22 14.62
N LEU A 125 -7.89 -4.23 13.99
CA LEU A 125 -9.34 -4.49 14.07
C LEU A 125 -9.78 -4.74 15.51
N ASP A 126 -9.04 -5.54 16.27
CA ASP A 126 -9.32 -5.84 17.69
C ASP A 126 -9.26 -4.58 18.58
N ARG A 127 -8.53 -3.56 18.14
CA ARG A 127 -8.46 -2.23 18.80
C ARG A 127 -9.55 -1.27 18.33
N GLY A 128 -10.47 -1.71 17.49
CA GLY A 128 -11.57 -0.89 16.96
C GLY A 128 -11.15 0.07 15.84
N LEU A 129 -9.99 -0.14 15.21
CA LEU A 129 -9.59 0.63 14.04
C LEU A 129 -10.17 0.01 12.77
N THR A 130 -10.59 0.84 11.83
CA THR A 130 -11.00 0.39 10.50
C THR A 130 -9.80 0.24 9.58
N ILE A 131 -9.90 -0.67 8.62
CA ILE A 131 -8.92 -0.82 7.54
C ILE A 131 -9.42 -0.06 6.32
N LYS A 132 -8.56 0.79 5.77
CA LYS A 132 -8.84 1.59 4.59
C LYS A 132 -8.27 0.92 3.36
N TYR A 133 -8.97 1.11 2.25
CA TYR A 133 -8.55 0.56 0.98
C TYR A 133 -8.78 1.55 -0.16
N ILE A 134 -7.82 1.67 -1.05
CA ILE A 134 -7.95 2.39 -2.30
C ILE A 134 -7.23 1.64 -3.41
N ALA A 135 -7.91 1.44 -4.53
CA ALA A 135 -7.36 0.85 -5.74
C ALA A 135 -7.56 1.81 -6.91
N PHE A 136 -6.51 2.07 -7.67
CA PHE A 136 -6.57 2.98 -8.80
C PHE A 136 -5.62 2.56 -9.92
N PRO A 137 -5.97 2.82 -11.19
CA PRO A 137 -5.08 2.59 -12.31
C PRO A 137 -3.93 3.60 -12.27
N LEU A 138 -2.70 3.14 -12.52
CA LEU A 138 -1.55 4.03 -12.63
C LEU A 138 -1.54 4.74 -13.98
N PRO A 139 -1.67 6.10 -14.04
CA PRO A 139 -1.53 6.82 -15.30
C PRO A 139 -0.09 6.70 -15.78
N MET A 140 0.12 6.25 -17.01
CA MET A 140 1.45 6.01 -17.56
C MET A 140 2.11 7.28 -18.08
N ASP A 141 1.32 8.30 -18.44
CA ASP A 141 1.76 9.56 -19.03
C ASP A 141 1.45 10.76 -18.12
N GLY A 142 2.04 11.90 -18.47
CA GLY A 142 1.84 13.17 -17.78
C GLY A 142 2.67 13.35 -16.51
N ALA A 143 2.86 14.61 -16.12
CA ALA A 143 3.47 14.95 -14.83
C ALA A 143 2.48 14.67 -13.71
N LEU A 144 2.97 14.17 -12.58
CA LEU A 144 2.17 14.01 -11.37
C LEU A 144 2.53 15.09 -10.36
N GLU A 145 1.51 15.65 -9.71
CA GLU A 145 1.63 16.68 -8.71
C GLU A 145 1.40 16.11 -7.30
N GLU A 146 2.19 16.59 -6.33
CA GLU A 146 2.06 16.23 -4.92
C GLU A 146 0.99 17.11 -4.24
N PRO A 147 0.08 16.55 -3.46
CA PRO A 147 -0.85 17.32 -2.66
C PRO A 147 -0.09 18.12 -1.58
N THR A 148 -0.49 19.38 -1.39
CA THR A 148 0.07 20.28 -0.38
C THR A 148 -0.84 20.46 0.83
N ASP A 149 -1.94 19.73 0.87
CA ASP A 149 -2.93 19.80 1.93
C ASP A 149 -2.34 19.38 3.29
N GLU A 150 -2.79 20.05 4.34
CA GLU A 150 -2.46 19.71 5.71
C GLU A 150 -3.31 18.49 6.15
N ILE A 151 -2.65 17.38 6.43
CA ILE A 151 -3.30 16.13 6.84
C ILE A 151 -2.96 15.85 8.31
N PRO A 152 -3.94 15.66 9.19
CA PRO A 152 -3.70 15.30 10.58
C PRO A 152 -2.89 14.00 10.70
N PHE A 153 -1.88 14.00 11.58
CA PHE A 153 -1.04 12.82 11.81
C PHE A 153 -1.79 11.74 12.59
N ASP A 154 -1.45 10.49 12.31
CA ASP A 154 -1.96 9.34 13.06
C ASP A 154 -1.44 9.38 14.50
N THR A 155 -2.31 9.56 15.48
CA THR A 155 -1.94 9.68 16.90
C THR A 155 -1.61 8.34 17.55
N TYR A 156 -2.28 7.25 17.15
CA TYR A 156 -2.11 5.91 17.73
C TYR A 156 -0.77 5.23 17.38
N ARG A 157 -0.05 5.72 16.36
CA ARG A 157 1.30 5.25 15.98
C ARG A 157 2.43 5.93 16.78
N SER A 158 2.09 6.87 17.65
CA SER A 158 3.03 7.59 18.50
C SER A 158 3.56 6.76 19.68
N PHE A 159 3.00 5.59 19.92
CA PHE A 159 3.52 4.66 20.93
C PHE A 159 4.75 3.97 20.38
N ALA A 160 5.92 4.32 20.98
CA ALA A 160 7.22 3.73 20.67
C ALA A 160 7.13 2.19 20.63
N ARG A 161 7.82 1.57 19.68
CA ARG A 161 8.11 0.13 19.68
C ARG A 161 8.82 -0.21 20.98
N GLY A 162 8.12 -0.59 22.04
CA GLY A 162 8.74 -0.90 23.32
C GLY A 162 7.81 -0.97 24.51
N THR A 163 6.55 -0.62 24.39
CA THR A 163 5.59 -0.74 25.49
C THR A 163 4.56 -1.82 25.23
N LEU A 164 5.02 -3.04 24.99
CA LEU A 164 4.24 -4.23 25.37
C LEU A 164 4.52 -4.46 26.85
N GLN A 165 3.91 -3.68 27.73
CA GLN A 165 3.74 -4.06 29.11
C GLN A 165 2.42 -4.83 29.23
N GLY A 166 2.58 -6.06 29.59
CA GLY A 166 1.77 -7.08 30.18
C GLY A 166 0.26 -6.85 30.37
N PHE A 167 -0.46 -7.83 29.88
CA PHE A 167 -1.59 -8.43 30.59
C PHE A 167 -1.49 -9.94 30.40
#